data_00d313db3c6d3802e16bd38093f02f04
#
_entry.id   00d313db3c6d3802e16bd38093f02f04
#
_cell.length_a   1.000
_cell.length_b   1.000
_cell.length_c   1.000
_cell.angle_alpha   90.00
_cell.angle_beta   90.00
_cell.angle_gamma   90.00
#
_symmetry.space_group_name_H-M   'P 1'
#
loop_
_entity.id
_entity.type
_entity.pdbx_description
1 polymer ?
#
loop_
_entity_poly.entity_id
_entity_poly.type
_entity_poly.pdbx_seq_one_letter_code
_entity_poly.pdbx_strand_id
1 'polypeptide(L)'
;MIYGNIEGIRKSILDELESIYSIRNLKDEICNIEILNIISKISSLIEREVSIGINRKGNVTSVAIGDSTSVEIPLIDIEEKRLAGVRVIHTHPNGYCNLSALDLTALLKLKLDAIISVAVIEGNIVDFSLGMLALYNNKLEAEEKSNLSLEEILSINILDRIRFIENLIKTNDVIEETEEKAILVGSDTKESLEELSELTEACNIPVLKTVFQSRNKVDAAYFIGRGKVLEIASMRQVERANVIIFDDELSGSQVRNLEAAIGAKVIDRTTLILEIFATRAKTKEAKIQVELAQLKYRLGRLQGLGTILSRTGGGIGTRGPGEKKLETDRRHIMETIYDLKDELKKIKKTRDVQREKRNKENIPKISLVGYTNAGKSTLRNALCDLAAKKENKTKEKVFEANMLFATLDTTTRAITLSKKGVITLTDTVGFVRKLPHDLVEAFKSTLEEVIFSDLLCHVIDASSDSAIDQYRVVNEVLSELGAINKETILVLNKIDMATEEQIAVLKEIIENNEVIEISAREKINLEELLNLIEEKLPYNYRKVEYLIPYEKSDVSSYLHRNGRVLEEEYKDKGTYMVVEVDDEVYNKTVEHEVKE
;
A
#
# COMPACT_ATOMS: atom_id res chain seq x y z
N MET A 1 21.92 -5.34 30.04
CA MET A 1 22.14 -5.26 28.56
C MET A 1 21.84 -3.85 28.12
N ILE A 2 22.77 -3.21 27.39
CA ILE A 2 22.65 -1.82 26.90
C ILE A 2 22.25 -1.89 25.44
N TYR A 3 21.23 -1.13 25.06
CA TYR A 3 20.67 -1.06 23.70
C TYR A 3 21.25 0.12 22.92
N GLY A 4 21.03 0.15 21.60
CA GLY A 4 21.40 1.26 20.74
C GLY A 4 22.86 1.26 20.27
N ASN A 5 23.40 2.45 20.01
CA ASN A 5 24.71 2.63 19.38
C ASN A 5 25.85 2.56 20.41
N ILE A 6 26.30 1.34 20.72
CA ILE A 6 27.42 1.07 21.68
C ILE A 6 28.80 1.03 21.02
N GLU A 7 28.92 1.32 19.72
CA GLU A 7 30.17 1.26 18.99
C GLU A 7 31.18 2.29 19.44
N GLY A 8 32.42 1.86 19.58
CA GLY A 8 33.56 2.73 19.97
C GLY A 8 33.58 3.09 21.47
N ILE A 9 32.58 2.60 22.25
CA ILE A 9 32.55 2.88 23.70
C ILE A 9 33.38 1.85 24.44
N ARG A 10 34.19 2.34 25.37
CA ARG A 10 35.05 1.50 26.21
C ARG A 10 34.20 0.61 27.11
N LYS A 11 34.62 -0.65 27.30
CA LYS A 11 33.91 -1.62 28.14
C LYS A 11 33.65 -1.10 29.56
N SER A 12 34.59 -0.37 30.15
CA SER A 12 34.42 0.22 31.50
C SER A 12 33.26 1.21 31.59
N ILE A 13 32.97 1.93 30.51
CA ILE A 13 31.82 2.86 30.44
C ILE A 13 30.50 2.06 30.30
N LEU A 14 30.51 0.99 29.52
CA LEU A 14 29.35 0.09 29.40
C LEU A 14 29.07 -0.61 30.74
N ASP A 15 30.10 -1.06 31.45
CA ASP A 15 29.98 -1.67 32.79
C ASP A 15 29.41 -0.65 33.81
N GLU A 16 29.83 0.63 33.74
CA GLU A 16 29.29 1.73 34.57
C GLU A 16 27.78 1.99 34.22
N LEU A 17 27.40 1.97 32.96
CA LEU A 17 25.99 2.06 32.54
C LEU A 17 25.17 0.83 32.95
N GLU A 18 25.76 -0.37 32.90
CA GLU A 18 25.05 -1.58 33.37
C GLU A 18 24.79 -1.56 34.89
N SER A 19 25.65 -0.87 35.67
CA SER A 19 25.45 -0.72 37.11
C SER A 19 24.14 0.01 37.45
N ILE A 20 23.63 0.85 36.55
CA ILE A 20 22.35 1.58 36.72
C ILE A 20 21.18 0.63 36.96
N TYR A 21 21.15 -0.57 36.38
CA TYR A 21 20.11 -1.56 36.63
C TYR A 21 19.98 -2.01 38.10
N SER A 22 21.05 -1.88 38.86
CA SER A 22 21.09 -2.22 40.29
C SER A 22 20.62 -1.08 41.20
N ILE A 23 20.60 0.16 40.69
CA ILE A 23 20.20 1.34 41.45
C ILE A 23 18.68 1.42 41.49
N ARG A 24 18.13 1.55 42.70
CA ARG A 24 16.69 1.59 42.91
C ARG A 24 16.22 3.03 43.06
N ASN A 25 15.21 3.42 42.29
CA ASN A 25 14.53 4.70 42.44
C ASN A 25 13.39 4.57 43.43
N LEU A 26 13.05 5.64 44.16
CA LEU A 26 11.78 5.71 44.87
C LEU A 26 10.63 5.74 43.83
N LYS A 27 9.48 5.22 44.23
CA LYS A 27 8.33 5.07 43.31
C LYS A 27 7.74 6.41 42.88
N ASP A 28 7.76 7.38 43.78
CA ASP A 28 7.20 8.72 43.66
C ASP A 28 8.19 9.75 43.08
N GLU A 29 9.48 9.46 43.08
CA GLU A 29 10.52 10.29 42.46
C GLU A 29 10.60 10.09 40.96
N ILE A 30 10.95 11.15 40.24
CA ILE A 30 11.19 11.05 38.79
C ILE A 30 12.41 10.19 38.50
N CYS A 31 13.53 10.46 39.14
CA CYS A 31 14.77 9.70 39.03
C CYS A 31 15.65 9.89 40.26
N ASN A 32 16.46 8.86 40.57
CA ASN A 32 17.51 8.97 41.57
C ASN A 32 18.66 9.86 41.06
N ILE A 33 19.16 10.75 41.91
CA ILE A 33 20.24 11.67 41.56
C ILE A 33 21.52 10.96 41.16
N GLU A 34 21.79 9.78 41.75
CA GLU A 34 22.97 8.96 41.39
C GLU A 34 22.88 8.52 39.92
N ILE A 35 21.72 8.07 39.46
CA ILE A 35 21.51 7.70 38.05
C ILE A 35 21.68 8.92 37.15
N LEU A 36 21.06 10.05 37.49
CA LEU A 36 21.22 11.30 36.73
C LEU A 36 22.67 11.71 36.56
N ASN A 37 23.46 11.63 37.61
CA ASN A 37 24.88 11.95 37.55
C ASN A 37 25.67 10.97 36.66
N ILE A 38 25.38 9.67 36.73
CA ILE A 38 26.05 8.66 35.90
C ILE A 38 25.73 8.92 34.41
N ILE A 39 24.44 9.04 34.05
CA ILE A 39 24.06 9.23 32.64
C ILE A 39 24.57 10.56 32.08
N SER A 40 24.56 11.64 32.87
CA SER A 40 25.07 12.95 32.45
C SER A 40 26.58 12.97 32.23
N LYS A 41 27.35 12.39 33.14
CA LYS A 41 28.80 12.24 33.00
C LYS A 41 29.15 11.41 31.76
N ILE A 42 28.47 10.27 31.57
CA ILE A 42 28.78 9.38 30.45
C ILE A 42 28.34 10.01 29.13
N SER A 43 27.13 10.63 29.06
CA SER A 43 26.64 11.32 27.88
C SER A 43 27.63 12.39 27.38
N SER A 44 28.15 13.20 28.28
CA SER A 44 29.18 14.20 27.97
C SER A 44 30.49 13.55 27.50
N LEU A 45 30.91 12.44 28.11
CA LEU A 45 32.17 11.75 27.78
C LEU A 45 32.13 11.08 26.39
N ILE A 46 30.96 10.55 25.99
CA ILE A 46 30.79 9.87 24.70
C ILE A 46 30.19 10.78 23.62
N GLU A 47 29.83 12.04 24.00
CA GLU A 47 29.13 13.01 23.12
C GLU A 47 27.88 12.41 22.44
N ARG A 48 27.17 11.55 23.17
CA ARG A 48 25.96 10.87 22.69
C ARG A 48 24.87 10.92 23.76
N GLU A 49 23.61 10.84 23.32
CA GLU A 49 22.50 10.74 24.24
C GLU A 49 22.47 9.39 24.95
N VAL A 50 22.16 9.41 26.22
CA VAL A 50 21.92 8.23 27.05
C VAL A 50 20.47 8.27 27.51
N SER A 51 19.72 7.21 27.24
CA SER A 51 18.32 7.08 27.59
C SER A 51 18.10 5.92 28.55
N ILE A 52 17.23 6.12 29.53
CA ILE A 52 16.83 5.11 30.50
C ILE A 52 15.31 5.03 30.60
N GLY A 53 14.77 3.82 30.75
CA GLY A 53 13.38 3.56 31.08
C GLY A 53 13.24 3.11 32.53
N ILE A 54 12.33 3.71 33.30
CA ILE A 54 12.07 3.37 34.69
C ILE A 54 10.59 3.01 34.86
N ASN A 55 10.29 1.85 35.43
CA ASN A 55 8.92 1.45 35.72
C ASN A 55 8.38 2.05 37.02
N ARG A 56 7.06 1.89 37.26
CA ARG A 56 6.38 2.41 38.48
C ARG A 56 6.85 1.75 39.78
N LYS A 57 7.59 0.64 39.71
CA LYS A 57 8.21 0.01 40.89
C LYS A 57 9.54 0.66 41.26
N GLY A 58 10.05 1.58 40.44
CA GLY A 58 11.33 2.23 40.59
C GLY A 58 12.51 1.44 40.04
N ASN A 59 12.28 0.38 39.27
CA ASN A 59 13.34 -0.38 38.64
C ASN A 59 13.65 0.18 37.25
N VAL A 60 14.92 0.28 36.92
CA VAL A 60 15.37 0.57 35.57
C VAL A 60 15.10 -0.64 34.68
N THR A 61 14.36 -0.46 33.61
CA THR A 61 13.94 -1.51 32.67
C THR A 61 14.80 -1.56 31.41
N SER A 62 15.34 -0.41 31.02
CA SER A 62 16.18 -0.28 29.82
C SER A 62 17.20 0.82 29.98
N VAL A 63 18.36 0.62 29.35
CA VAL A 63 19.42 1.63 29.16
C VAL A 63 19.82 1.58 27.70
N ALA A 64 19.77 2.71 27.00
CA ALA A 64 20.13 2.81 25.60
C ALA A 64 21.06 3.99 25.33
N ILE A 65 21.90 3.86 24.31
CA ILE A 65 22.77 4.93 23.81
C ILE A 65 22.31 5.24 22.40
N GLY A 66 21.86 6.49 22.18
CA GLY A 66 21.37 6.98 20.91
C GLY A 66 22.20 8.13 20.36
N ASP A 67 21.82 8.57 19.18
CA ASP A 67 22.11 9.90 18.69
C ASP A 67 20.81 10.73 18.79
N SER A 68 20.89 12.04 18.58
CA SER A 68 19.76 12.99 18.66
C SER A 68 18.54 12.64 17.78
N THR A 69 18.53 11.49 17.14
CA THR A 69 17.51 11.08 16.15
C THR A 69 16.86 9.73 16.45
N SER A 70 17.36 8.94 17.42
CA SER A 70 16.80 7.62 17.70
C SER A 70 16.98 7.18 19.15
N VAL A 71 15.94 7.32 19.95
CA VAL A 71 15.83 6.65 21.25
C VAL A 71 15.05 5.34 21.02
N GLU A 72 15.74 4.19 21.15
CA GLU A 72 15.04 2.91 21.21
C GLU A 72 14.29 2.81 22.54
N ILE A 73 12.99 2.99 22.51
CA ILE A 73 12.11 2.72 23.65
C ILE A 73 11.79 1.22 23.62
N PRO A 74 11.92 0.49 24.74
CA PRO A 74 11.59 -0.92 24.78
C PRO A 74 10.11 -1.16 24.42
N LEU A 75 9.82 -2.32 23.81
CA LEU A 75 8.44 -2.75 23.53
C LEU A 75 7.62 -2.71 24.83
N ILE A 76 6.59 -1.88 24.83
CA ILE A 76 5.70 -1.66 25.97
C ILE A 76 4.32 -2.17 25.56
N ASP A 77 3.70 -3.04 26.36
CA ASP A 77 2.30 -3.42 26.17
C ASP A 77 1.41 -2.23 26.51
N ILE A 78 0.67 -1.73 25.54
CA ILE A 78 -0.22 -0.56 25.67
C ILE A 78 -1.62 -1.07 25.98
N GLU A 79 -2.13 -0.80 27.20
CA GLU A 79 -3.52 -1.04 27.56
C GLU A 79 -4.37 0.20 27.20
N GLU A 80 -5.60 -0.01 26.69
CA GLU A 80 -6.47 1.08 26.19
C GLU A 80 -6.79 2.16 27.22
N LYS A 81 -6.97 1.79 28.49
CA LYS A 81 -7.42 2.70 29.57
C LYS A 81 -6.36 2.96 30.65
N ARG A 82 -5.08 2.79 30.32
CA ARG A 82 -3.96 3.03 31.25
C ARG A 82 -2.78 3.68 30.53
N LEU A 83 -1.94 4.35 31.29
CA LEU A 83 -0.61 4.74 30.83
C LEU A 83 0.33 3.52 30.82
N ALA A 84 1.40 3.61 30.04
CA ALA A 84 2.33 2.50 29.78
C ALA A 84 3.08 1.98 31.03
N GLY A 85 3.07 2.73 32.11
CA GLY A 85 3.74 2.34 33.34
C GLY A 85 5.27 2.55 33.32
N VAL A 86 5.77 3.29 32.33
CA VAL A 86 7.20 3.58 32.16
C VAL A 86 7.39 5.07 31.96
N ARG A 87 8.37 5.64 32.64
CA ARG A 87 8.92 6.97 32.37
C ARG A 87 10.27 6.85 31.70
N VAL A 88 10.54 7.72 30.74
CA VAL A 88 11.79 7.76 29.97
C VAL A 88 12.56 9.01 30.33
N ILE A 89 13.87 8.87 30.55
CA ILE A 89 14.78 9.98 30.82
C ILE A 89 15.92 9.88 29.82
N HIS A 90 16.22 10.96 29.12
CA HIS A 90 17.34 11.01 28.18
C HIS A 90 18.15 12.29 28.34
N THR A 91 19.42 12.21 27.97
CA THR A 91 20.36 13.31 28.12
C THR A 91 20.66 13.97 26.79
N HIS A 92 20.81 15.32 26.81
CA HIS A 92 21.25 16.10 25.66
C HIS A 92 22.63 16.71 25.95
N PRO A 93 23.70 16.17 25.37
CA PRO A 93 25.10 16.64 25.62
C PRO A 93 25.39 18.02 24.99
N ASN A 94 24.47 18.60 24.27
CA ASN A 94 24.58 19.92 23.64
C ASN A 94 24.08 21.08 24.54
N GLY A 95 23.64 20.80 25.75
CA GLY A 95 23.17 21.79 26.72
C GLY A 95 21.77 22.35 26.53
N TYR A 96 20.96 21.76 25.62
CA TYR A 96 19.55 22.14 25.45
C TYR A 96 18.62 21.07 26.02
N CYS A 97 17.64 21.46 26.83
CA CYS A 97 16.72 20.52 27.46
C CYS A 97 15.35 20.39 26.77
N ASN A 98 15.04 21.19 25.75
CA ASN A 98 13.72 21.16 25.13
C ASN A 98 13.42 19.79 24.52
N LEU A 99 12.20 19.28 24.80
CA LEU A 99 11.72 18.04 24.19
C LEU A 99 11.48 18.24 22.70
N SER A 100 11.95 17.28 21.91
CA SER A 100 11.71 17.28 20.48
C SER A 100 10.25 16.90 20.14
N ALA A 101 9.81 17.21 18.94
CA ALA A 101 8.49 16.75 18.46
C ALA A 101 8.36 15.22 18.44
N LEU A 102 9.49 14.51 18.28
CA LEU A 102 9.56 13.05 18.36
C LEU A 102 9.31 12.56 19.79
N ASP A 103 9.90 13.22 20.79
CA ASP A 103 9.70 12.89 22.20
C ASP A 103 8.25 13.08 22.62
N LEU A 104 7.63 14.19 22.23
CA LEU A 104 6.21 14.46 22.51
C LEU A 104 5.29 13.49 21.77
N THR A 105 5.65 13.09 20.55
CA THR A 105 4.91 12.08 19.79
C THR A 105 5.05 10.69 20.43
N ALA A 106 6.24 10.34 20.93
CA ALA A 106 6.47 9.09 21.65
C ALA A 106 5.69 9.05 22.97
N LEU A 107 5.68 10.16 23.71
CA LEU A 107 4.88 10.33 24.93
C LEU A 107 3.39 10.03 24.68
N LEU A 108 2.83 10.59 23.60
CA LEU A 108 1.42 10.40 23.23
C LEU A 108 1.13 8.99 22.73
N LYS A 109 1.89 8.51 21.73
CA LYS A 109 1.62 7.21 21.09
C LYS A 109 1.86 6.01 22.00
N LEU A 110 2.90 6.08 22.82
CA LEU A 110 3.23 5.02 23.78
C LEU A 110 2.55 5.21 25.13
N LYS A 111 1.77 6.29 25.32
CA LYS A 111 1.11 6.65 26.57
C LYS A 111 2.08 6.57 27.77
N LEU A 112 3.31 7.07 27.58
CA LEU A 112 4.33 7.05 28.63
C LEU A 112 3.83 7.78 29.88
N ASP A 113 4.30 7.34 31.05
CA ASP A 113 4.00 8.03 32.32
C ASP A 113 4.61 9.44 32.33
N ALA A 114 5.80 9.60 31.79
CA ALA A 114 6.48 10.87 31.54
C ALA A 114 7.65 10.66 30.57
N ILE A 115 8.12 11.76 29.96
CA ILE A 115 9.39 11.85 29.25
C ILE A 115 10.17 13.05 29.80
N ILE A 116 11.45 12.85 30.11
CA ILE A 116 12.30 13.88 30.72
C ILE A 116 13.57 14.00 29.89
N SER A 117 13.89 15.20 29.45
CA SER A 117 15.18 15.53 28.86
C SER A 117 16.07 16.27 29.86
N VAL A 118 17.34 15.97 29.84
CA VAL A 118 18.36 16.50 30.75
C VAL A 118 19.42 17.23 29.93
N ALA A 119 19.54 18.53 30.08
CA ALA A 119 20.60 19.32 29.47
C ALA A 119 21.92 19.08 30.20
N VAL A 120 22.95 18.69 29.46
CA VAL A 120 24.28 18.40 30.03
C VAL A 120 25.34 19.24 29.34
N ILE A 121 26.20 19.90 30.14
CA ILE A 121 27.38 20.61 29.67
C ILE A 121 28.59 20.16 30.53
N GLU A 122 29.62 19.66 29.86
CA GLU A 122 30.87 19.18 30.53
C GLU A 122 30.59 18.18 31.67
N GLY A 123 29.58 17.32 31.50
CA GLY A 123 29.22 16.31 32.50
C GLY A 123 28.35 16.84 33.66
N ASN A 124 28.05 18.14 33.70
CA ASN A 124 27.16 18.75 34.70
C ASN A 124 25.76 18.93 34.15
N ILE A 125 24.78 18.69 34.99
CA ILE A 125 23.36 18.93 34.69
C ILE A 125 23.11 20.43 34.78
N VAL A 126 22.48 20.98 33.72
CA VAL A 126 22.12 22.40 33.63
C VAL A 126 20.64 22.60 33.95
N ASP A 127 19.80 22.03 33.13
CA ASP A 127 18.35 22.18 33.19
C ASP A 127 17.63 20.90 32.77
N PHE A 128 16.31 20.85 33.04
CA PHE A 128 15.44 19.76 32.66
C PHE A 128 14.21 20.26 31.89
N SER A 129 13.69 19.43 30.98
CA SER A 129 12.31 19.55 30.53
C SER A 129 11.53 18.28 30.84
N LEU A 130 10.29 18.45 31.26
CA LEU A 130 9.37 17.38 31.63
C LEU A 130 8.15 17.41 30.72
N GLY A 131 7.93 16.33 29.99
CA GLY A 131 6.74 16.06 29.23
C GLY A 131 5.81 15.08 29.95
N MET A 132 4.55 15.43 30.08
CA MET A 132 3.51 14.57 30.63
C MET A 132 2.24 14.68 29.80
N LEU A 133 1.38 13.66 29.90
CA LEU A 133 0.07 13.71 29.27
C LEU A 133 -0.89 14.56 30.10
N ALA A 134 -1.75 15.30 29.41
CA ALA A 134 -2.87 16.04 29.98
C ALA A 134 -4.13 15.75 29.16
N LEU A 135 -5.30 15.95 29.76
CA LEU A 135 -6.57 15.77 29.08
C LEU A 135 -7.24 17.14 28.87
N TYR A 136 -7.35 17.54 27.59
CA TYR A 136 -8.05 18.75 27.16
C TYR A 136 -9.20 18.37 26.21
N ASN A 137 -10.42 18.81 26.53
CA ASN A 137 -11.60 18.51 25.71
C ASN A 137 -11.75 17.02 25.32
N ASN A 138 -11.54 16.14 26.29
CA ASN A 138 -11.54 14.67 26.12
C ASN A 138 -10.46 14.12 25.17
N LYS A 139 -9.41 14.89 24.86
CA LYS A 139 -8.24 14.46 24.09
C LYS A 139 -7.00 14.47 24.95
N LEU A 140 -6.16 13.43 24.75
CA LEU A 140 -4.82 13.41 25.35
C LEU A 140 -3.91 14.33 24.56
N GLU A 141 -3.29 15.28 25.24
CA GLU A 141 -2.28 16.17 24.69
C GLU A 141 -0.99 16.06 25.52
N ALA A 142 0.16 16.31 24.90
CA ALA A 142 1.43 16.40 25.61
C ALA A 142 1.61 17.82 26.16
N GLU A 143 1.83 17.92 27.47
CA GLU A 143 2.16 19.17 28.17
C GLU A 143 3.65 19.15 28.49
N GLU A 144 4.39 20.18 28.11
CA GLU A 144 5.81 20.35 28.38
C GLU A 144 6.04 21.46 29.40
N LYS A 145 6.91 21.23 30.38
CA LYS A 145 7.49 22.22 31.24
C LYS A 145 8.99 22.23 31.06
N SER A 146 9.53 23.31 30.53
CA SER A 146 10.96 23.47 30.21
C SER A 146 11.67 24.34 31.26
N ASN A 147 13.02 24.26 31.28
CA ASN A 147 13.93 25.03 32.14
C ASN A 147 13.65 24.79 33.62
N LEU A 148 13.41 23.55 34.00
CA LEU A 148 13.26 23.16 35.39
C LEU A 148 14.63 22.95 36.04
N SER A 149 14.81 23.48 37.26
CA SER A 149 16.00 23.20 38.06
C SER A 149 15.98 21.77 38.65
N LEU A 150 17.12 21.30 39.13
CA LEU A 150 17.23 20.00 39.78
C LEU A 150 16.29 19.90 41.02
N GLU A 151 16.17 20.97 41.81
CA GLU A 151 15.30 20.99 42.97
C GLU A 151 13.83 20.87 42.57
N GLU A 152 13.41 21.58 41.53
CA GLU A 152 12.04 21.55 41.02
C GLU A 152 11.70 20.15 40.48
N ILE A 153 12.56 19.53 39.65
CA ILE A 153 12.29 18.20 39.09
C ILE A 153 12.21 17.11 40.17
N LEU A 154 13.08 17.16 41.18
CA LEU A 154 13.09 16.23 42.30
C LEU A 154 11.89 16.41 43.25
N SER A 155 11.28 17.61 43.30
CA SER A 155 10.12 17.90 44.13
C SER A 155 8.80 17.34 43.54
N ILE A 156 8.80 16.94 42.29
CA ILE A 156 7.57 16.47 41.62
C ILE A 156 7.24 15.03 42.03
N ASN A 157 6.06 14.86 42.68
CA ASN A 157 5.50 13.53 42.90
C ASN A 157 4.83 13.01 41.62
N ILE A 158 5.57 12.18 40.91
CA ILE A 158 5.11 11.64 39.62
C ILE A 158 3.92 10.71 39.75
N LEU A 159 3.81 9.92 40.83
CA LEU A 159 2.72 8.97 41.01
C LEU A 159 1.37 9.64 41.19
N ASP A 160 1.32 10.76 41.89
CA ASP A 160 0.07 11.51 42.10
C ASP A 160 -0.41 12.08 40.75
N ARG A 161 0.50 12.59 39.93
CA ARG A 161 0.18 13.08 38.59
C ARG A 161 -0.32 11.97 37.67
N ILE A 162 0.35 10.81 37.66
CA ILE A 162 -0.06 9.62 36.90
C ILE A 162 -1.47 9.17 37.32
N ARG A 163 -1.73 9.06 38.63
CA ARG A 163 -3.05 8.67 39.15
C ARG A 163 -4.13 9.64 38.73
N PHE A 164 -3.84 10.93 38.78
CA PHE A 164 -4.76 11.97 38.33
C PHE A 164 -5.13 11.78 36.86
N ILE A 165 -4.14 11.62 35.99
CA ILE A 165 -4.37 11.43 34.53
C ILE A 165 -5.11 10.13 34.27
N GLU A 166 -4.71 9.00 34.89
CA GLU A 166 -5.42 7.73 34.73
C GLU A 166 -6.87 7.77 35.20
N ASN A 167 -7.16 8.52 36.27
CA ASN A 167 -8.54 8.73 36.71
C ASN A 167 -9.33 9.53 35.67
N LEU A 168 -8.73 10.57 35.08
CA LEU A 168 -9.36 11.33 34.00
C LEU A 168 -9.64 10.47 32.77
N ILE A 169 -8.69 9.58 32.37
CA ILE A 169 -8.86 8.66 31.25
C ILE A 169 -9.99 7.66 31.52
N LYS A 170 -10.13 7.19 32.77
CA LYS A 170 -11.17 6.22 33.14
C LYS A 170 -12.58 6.84 33.22
N THR A 171 -12.67 8.08 33.62
CA THR A 171 -13.95 8.77 33.85
C THR A 171 -14.50 9.50 32.63
N ASN A 172 -13.66 9.76 31.63
CA ASN A 172 -14.05 10.42 30.40
C ASN A 172 -13.89 9.43 29.23
N ASP A 173 -14.79 9.53 28.26
CA ASP A 173 -14.59 8.86 26.97
C ASP A 173 -13.50 9.63 26.22
N VAL A 174 -12.26 9.18 26.40
CA VAL A 174 -11.09 9.79 25.76
C VAL A 174 -11.13 9.48 24.27
N ILE A 175 -11.25 10.52 23.48
CA ILE A 175 -11.10 10.42 22.03
C ILE A 175 -9.61 10.31 21.75
N GLU A 176 -9.16 9.11 21.42
CA GLU A 176 -7.79 8.92 20.94
C GLU A 176 -7.69 9.53 19.54
N GLU A 177 -6.84 10.52 19.35
CA GLU A 177 -6.46 10.97 18.02
C GLU A 177 -5.53 9.90 17.37
N THR A 178 -6.10 8.74 17.08
CA THR A 178 -5.42 7.69 16.29
C THR A 178 -5.45 8.01 14.80
N GLU A 179 -6.23 9.02 14.39
CA GLU A 179 -6.38 9.39 12.99
C GLU A 179 -5.09 10.05 12.47
N GLU A 180 -4.53 9.42 11.45
CA GLU A 180 -3.45 10.03 10.67
C GLU A 180 -4.03 11.20 9.88
N LYS A 181 -3.34 12.36 9.90
CA LYS A 181 -3.69 13.59 9.18
C LYS A 181 -2.51 14.00 8.34
N ALA A 182 -2.73 14.17 7.05
CA ALA A 182 -1.66 14.32 6.08
C ALA A 182 -1.46 15.76 5.57
N ILE A 183 -0.19 16.09 5.31
CA ILE A 183 0.21 17.13 4.37
C ILE A 183 0.83 16.45 3.17
N LEU A 184 0.35 16.77 1.97
CA LEU A 184 0.88 16.24 0.72
C LEU A 184 1.96 17.14 0.16
N VAL A 185 3.01 16.54 -0.43
CA VAL A 185 4.13 17.25 -1.04
C VAL A 185 4.38 16.69 -2.43
N GLY A 186 4.30 17.56 -3.45
CA GLY A 186 4.54 17.19 -4.85
C GLY A 186 5.55 18.11 -5.53
N SER A 187 6.25 17.58 -6.55
CA SER A 187 7.27 18.30 -7.30
C SER A 187 7.06 18.27 -8.81
N ASP A 188 6.20 17.39 -9.32
CA ASP A 188 6.01 17.12 -10.74
C ASP A 188 4.87 17.96 -11.34
N THR A 189 3.64 17.54 -11.20
CA THR A 189 2.44 18.21 -11.71
C THR A 189 1.38 18.39 -10.62
N LYS A 190 0.43 19.31 -10.83
CA LYS A 190 -0.68 19.50 -9.90
C LYS A 190 -1.66 18.32 -9.96
N GLU A 191 -1.87 17.79 -11.14
CA GLU A 191 -2.74 16.63 -11.40
C GLU A 191 -2.22 15.39 -10.65
N SER A 192 -0.88 15.20 -10.58
CA SER A 192 -0.27 14.12 -9.79
C SER A 192 -0.53 14.29 -8.29
N LEU A 193 -0.54 15.55 -7.82
CA LEU A 193 -0.81 15.86 -6.42
C LEU A 193 -2.31 15.70 -6.07
N GLU A 194 -3.21 15.97 -7.02
CA GLU A 194 -4.64 15.69 -6.88
C GLU A 194 -4.89 14.18 -6.79
N GLU A 195 -4.26 13.39 -7.66
CA GLU A 195 -4.33 11.94 -7.59
C GLU A 195 -3.76 11.39 -6.27
N LEU A 196 -2.65 11.98 -5.75
CA LEU A 196 -2.12 11.63 -4.44
C LEU A 196 -3.13 11.92 -3.31
N SER A 197 -3.93 12.99 -3.44
CA SER A 197 -5.01 13.30 -2.50
C SER A 197 -6.08 12.20 -2.51
N GLU A 198 -6.54 11.77 -3.68
CA GLU A 198 -7.49 10.68 -3.80
C GLU A 198 -6.95 9.34 -3.25
N LEU A 199 -5.66 9.06 -3.48
CA LEU A 199 -4.99 7.89 -2.89
C LEU A 199 -4.96 7.97 -1.35
N THR A 200 -4.70 9.16 -0.80
CA THR A 200 -4.65 9.39 0.65
C THR A 200 -6.04 9.22 1.28
N GLU A 201 -7.07 9.74 0.63
CA GLU A 201 -8.46 9.56 1.04
C GLU A 201 -8.90 8.09 0.98
N ALA A 202 -8.38 7.32 0.01
CA ALA A 202 -8.63 5.87 -0.08
C ALA A 202 -8.08 5.08 1.12
N CYS A 203 -7.11 5.64 1.87
CA CYS A 203 -6.62 5.15 3.15
C CYS A 203 -7.41 5.70 4.35
N ASN A 204 -8.46 6.48 4.15
CA ASN A 204 -9.20 7.24 5.19
C ASN A 204 -8.31 8.22 5.96
N ILE A 205 -7.28 8.78 5.32
CA ILE A 205 -6.40 9.78 5.91
C ILE A 205 -6.85 11.16 5.40
N PRO A 206 -7.35 12.06 6.26
CA PRO A 206 -7.74 13.41 5.85
C PRO A 206 -6.52 14.23 5.42
N VAL A 207 -6.61 14.87 4.27
CA VAL A 207 -5.61 15.78 3.72
C VAL A 207 -5.88 17.19 4.23
N LEU A 208 -4.95 17.73 5.02
CA LEU A 208 -5.09 19.07 5.61
C LEU A 208 -4.58 20.17 4.68
N LYS A 209 -3.45 19.92 4.02
CA LYS A 209 -2.79 20.86 3.09
C LYS A 209 -2.05 20.12 1.99
N THR A 210 -1.88 20.81 0.88
CA THR A 210 -1.02 20.40 -0.23
C THR A 210 0.10 21.42 -0.45
N VAL A 211 1.31 20.93 -0.66
CA VAL A 211 2.51 21.75 -0.89
C VAL A 211 3.10 21.36 -2.24
N PHE A 212 3.23 22.30 -3.12
CA PHE A 212 3.83 22.09 -4.44
C PHE A 212 5.13 22.85 -4.57
N GLN A 213 6.19 22.18 -5.06
CA GLN A 213 7.46 22.81 -5.38
C GLN A 213 8.02 22.22 -6.66
N SER A 214 7.76 22.86 -7.80
CA SER A 214 8.44 22.49 -9.06
C SER A 214 9.94 22.69 -8.95
N ARG A 215 10.72 21.69 -9.36
CA ARG A 215 12.18 21.72 -9.35
C ARG A 215 12.80 21.01 -10.53
N ASN A 216 13.83 21.65 -11.11
CA ASN A 216 14.67 21.05 -12.15
C ASN A 216 15.75 20.11 -11.57
N LYS A 217 16.03 20.17 -10.27
CA LYS A 217 17.04 19.34 -9.61
C LYS A 217 16.61 18.97 -8.20
N VAL A 218 16.57 17.67 -7.93
CA VAL A 218 16.25 17.07 -6.64
C VAL A 218 17.39 17.30 -5.65
N ASP A 219 17.07 17.66 -4.40
CA ASP A 219 18.04 17.74 -3.32
C ASP A 219 18.40 16.33 -2.82
N ALA A 220 19.71 16.05 -2.69
CA ALA A 220 20.17 14.73 -2.31
C ALA A 220 19.80 14.34 -0.86
N ALA A 221 19.67 15.33 0.04
CA ALA A 221 19.43 15.10 1.46
C ALA A 221 17.92 15.13 1.81
N TYR A 222 17.15 16.01 1.18
CA TYR A 222 15.76 16.29 1.56
C TYR A 222 14.76 16.15 0.40
N PHE A 223 15.20 15.79 -0.80
CA PHE A 223 14.39 15.77 -2.01
C PHE A 223 13.93 17.19 -2.43
N ILE A 224 13.33 17.96 -1.53
CA ILE A 224 12.91 19.36 -1.65
C ILE A 224 13.94 20.33 -1.04
N GLY A 225 13.76 21.65 -1.23
CA GLY A 225 14.68 22.66 -0.66
C GLY A 225 14.54 22.79 0.86
N ARG A 226 15.64 23.06 1.55
CA ARG A 226 15.65 23.27 3.00
C ARG A 226 14.63 24.32 3.48
N GLY A 227 14.46 25.43 2.76
CA GLY A 227 13.43 26.43 3.09
C GLY A 227 12.02 25.85 3.06
N LYS A 228 11.74 24.98 2.07
CA LYS A 228 10.44 24.30 1.98
C LYS A 228 10.26 23.25 3.09
N VAL A 229 11.33 22.56 3.52
CA VAL A 229 11.29 21.65 4.67
C VAL A 229 10.88 22.41 5.94
N LEU A 230 11.45 23.59 6.20
CA LEU A 230 11.10 24.42 7.36
C LEU A 230 9.66 24.95 7.28
N GLU A 231 9.20 25.32 6.08
CA GLU A 231 7.81 25.71 5.84
C GLU A 231 6.84 24.56 6.18
N ILE A 232 7.15 23.35 5.73
CA ILE A 232 6.34 22.16 6.03
C ILE A 232 6.37 21.84 7.53
N ALA A 233 7.52 21.96 8.20
CA ALA A 233 7.62 21.75 9.65
C ALA A 233 6.75 22.75 10.43
N SER A 234 6.75 24.03 10.04
CA SER A 234 5.87 25.06 10.63
C SER A 234 4.38 24.78 10.34
N MET A 235 4.06 24.45 9.08
CA MET A 235 2.71 24.11 8.64
C MET A 235 2.17 22.89 9.39
N ARG A 236 3.00 21.86 9.58
CA ARG A 236 2.67 20.66 10.35
C ARG A 236 2.25 21.00 11.79
N GLN A 237 2.95 21.93 12.46
CA GLN A 237 2.58 22.34 13.82
C GLN A 237 1.24 23.08 13.86
N VAL A 238 1.02 24.00 12.92
CA VAL A 238 -0.21 24.79 12.84
C VAL A 238 -1.42 23.91 12.53
N GLU A 239 -1.33 23.05 11.55
CA GLU A 239 -2.42 22.17 11.09
C GLU A 239 -2.52 20.88 11.94
N ARG A 240 -1.57 20.62 12.83
CA ARG A 240 -1.48 19.39 13.64
C ARG A 240 -1.43 18.11 12.78
N ALA A 241 -0.74 18.18 11.64
CA ALA A 241 -0.50 17.00 10.81
C ALA A 241 0.52 16.09 11.48
N ASN A 242 0.33 14.76 11.32
CA ASN A 242 1.24 13.74 11.88
C ASN A 242 1.88 12.85 10.80
N VAL A 243 1.44 13.01 9.55
CA VAL A 243 2.01 12.31 8.39
C VAL A 243 2.29 13.31 7.27
N ILE A 244 3.46 13.19 6.62
CA ILE A 244 3.81 13.92 5.41
C ILE A 244 3.94 12.90 4.28
N ILE A 245 3.21 13.10 3.19
CA ILE A 245 3.18 12.17 2.06
C ILE A 245 3.77 12.85 0.83
N PHE A 246 4.83 12.26 0.30
CA PHE A 246 5.49 12.72 -0.92
C PHE A 246 4.95 12.00 -2.16
N ASP A 247 4.73 12.74 -3.23
CA ASP A 247 4.27 12.20 -4.52
C ASP A 247 5.37 11.43 -5.27
N ASP A 248 6.61 11.67 -4.92
CA ASP A 248 7.78 11.05 -5.53
C ASP A 248 8.41 10.02 -4.59
N GLU A 249 9.13 9.05 -5.17
CA GLU A 249 9.88 8.07 -4.37
C GLU A 249 11.01 8.73 -3.60
N LEU A 250 11.13 8.37 -2.34
CA LEU A 250 12.18 8.85 -1.44
C LEU A 250 13.21 7.75 -1.12
N SER A 251 14.48 8.11 -1.15
CA SER A 251 15.52 7.23 -0.60
C SER A 251 15.38 7.10 0.93
N GLY A 252 15.86 5.99 1.50
CA GLY A 252 15.83 5.80 2.95
C GLY A 252 16.56 6.90 3.75
N SER A 253 17.58 7.54 3.17
CA SER A 253 18.27 8.69 3.76
C SER A 253 17.43 9.96 3.73
N GLN A 254 16.73 10.21 2.63
CA GLN A 254 15.82 11.37 2.51
C GLN A 254 14.66 11.26 3.50
N VAL A 255 14.03 10.09 3.62
CA VAL A 255 12.96 9.85 4.61
C VAL A 255 13.45 10.20 6.01
N ARG A 256 14.58 9.63 6.43
CA ARG A 256 15.15 9.89 7.77
C ARG A 256 15.44 11.37 8.01
N ASN A 257 16.09 12.02 7.03
CA ASN A 257 16.43 13.44 7.16
C ASN A 257 15.17 14.33 7.23
N LEU A 258 14.14 13.99 6.45
CA LEU A 258 12.86 14.70 6.48
C LEU A 258 12.12 14.47 7.80
N GLU A 259 12.05 13.24 8.30
CA GLU A 259 11.45 12.93 9.60
C GLU A 259 12.12 13.69 10.74
N ALA A 260 13.46 13.69 10.76
CA ALA A 260 14.24 14.44 11.74
C ALA A 260 14.00 15.95 11.65
N ALA A 261 13.88 16.51 10.44
CA ALA A 261 13.72 17.95 10.24
C ALA A 261 12.27 18.44 10.46
N ILE A 262 11.27 17.62 10.10
CA ILE A 262 9.85 17.99 10.18
C ILE A 262 9.23 17.53 11.50
N GLY A 263 9.74 16.46 12.10
CA GLY A 263 9.20 15.87 13.34
C GLY A 263 7.87 15.13 13.14
N ALA A 264 7.63 14.55 11.97
CA ALA A 264 6.46 13.76 11.65
C ALA A 264 6.86 12.54 10.80
N LYS A 265 6.01 11.52 10.76
CA LYS A 265 6.16 10.36 9.88
C LYS A 265 6.18 10.81 8.42
N VAL A 266 7.17 10.36 7.65
CA VAL A 266 7.30 10.66 6.23
C VAL A 266 7.15 9.39 5.42
N ILE A 267 6.20 9.39 4.51
CA ILE A 267 5.98 8.30 3.54
C ILE A 267 5.97 8.86 2.13
N ASP A 268 6.15 8.00 1.16
CA ASP A 268 6.05 8.34 -0.25
C ASP A 268 4.86 7.64 -0.92
N ARG A 269 4.58 8.02 -2.16
CA ARG A 269 3.50 7.47 -2.98
C ARG A 269 3.52 5.94 -3.02
N THR A 270 4.68 5.34 -3.19
CA THR A 270 4.84 3.88 -3.24
C THR A 270 4.42 3.22 -1.93
N THR A 271 4.82 3.78 -0.79
CA THR A 271 4.42 3.28 0.53
C THR A 271 2.90 3.41 0.72
N LEU A 272 2.30 4.52 0.28
CA LEU A 272 0.85 4.73 0.36
C LEU A 272 0.08 3.72 -0.50
N ILE A 273 0.51 3.47 -1.74
CA ILE A 273 -0.10 2.47 -2.63
C ILE A 273 -0.01 1.07 -2.01
N LEU A 274 1.14 0.71 -1.43
CA LEU A 274 1.33 -0.57 -0.74
C LEU A 274 0.39 -0.73 0.46
N GLU A 275 0.12 0.35 1.19
CA GLU A 275 -0.83 0.35 2.32
C GLU A 275 -2.27 0.16 1.85
N ILE A 276 -2.67 0.84 0.75
CA ILE A 276 -3.97 0.61 0.11
C ILE A 276 -4.13 -0.86 -0.27
N PHE A 277 -3.10 -1.43 -0.88
CA PHE A 277 -3.12 -2.83 -1.29
C PHE A 277 -3.16 -3.79 -0.10
N ALA A 278 -2.43 -3.52 0.98
CA ALA A 278 -2.45 -4.32 2.20
C ALA A 278 -3.86 -4.35 2.82
N THR A 279 -4.52 -3.21 2.86
CA THR A 279 -5.89 -3.08 3.39
C THR A 279 -6.92 -3.80 2.49
N ARG A 280 -6.70 -3.83 1.17
CA ARG A 280 -7.64 -4.39 0.18
C ARG A 280 -7.43 -5.87 -0.11
N ALA A 281 -6.26 -6.43 0.17
CA ALA A 281 -5.93 -7.83 -0.09
C ALA A 281 -6.79 -8.79 0.77
N LYS A 282 -7.71 -9.51 0.13
CA LYS A 282 -8.61 -10.47 0.79
C LYS A 282 -8.13 -11.90 0.62
N THR A 283 -7.64 -12.23 -0.57
CA THR A 283 -7.17 -13.59 -0.87
C THR A 283 -5.78 -13.85 -0.28
N LYS A 284 -5.47 -15.12 -0.01
CA LYS A 284 -4.15 -15.52 0.47
C LYS A 284 -3.05 -15.11 -0.52
N GLU A 285 -3.31 -15.26 -1.80
CA GLU A 285 -2.38 -14.90 -2.85
C GLU A 285 -2.10 -13.40 -2.87
N ALA A 286 -3.13 -12.55 -2.86
CA ALA A 286 -2.97 -11.10 -2.83
C ALA A 286 -2.19 -10.64 -1.57
N LYS A 287 -2.46 -11.23 -0.41
CA LYS A 287 -1.69 -10.93 0.82
C LYS A 287 -0.21 -11.23 0.66
N ILE A 288 0.13 -12.41 0.13
CA ILE A 288 1.53 -12.80 -0.11
C ILE A 288 2.19 -11.86 -1.13
N GLN A 289 1.48 -11.47 -2.19
CA GLN A 289 2.00 -10.53 -3.19
C GLN A 289 2.28 -9.16 -2.61
N VAL A 290 1.36 -8.61 -1.82
CA VAL A 290 1.53 -7.32 -1.15
C VAL A 290 2.71 -7.38 -0.16
N GLU A 291 2.80 -8.42 0.66
CA GLU A 291 3.91 -8.61 1.59
C GLU A 291 5.26 -8.72 0.86
N LEU A 292 5.30 -9.47 -0.25
CA LEU A 292 6.47 -9.57 -1.10
C LEU A 292 6.90 -8.21 -1.66
N ALA A 293 5.94 -7.40 -2.14
CA ALA A 293 6.19 -6.06 -2.66
C ALA A 293 6.71 -5.12 -1.56
N GLN A 294 6.10 -5.14 -0.37
CA GLN A 294 6.54 -4.35 0.79
C GLN A 294 7.98 -4.72 1.21
N LEU A 295 8.30 -6.01 1.26
CA LEU A 295 9.64 -6.48 1.62
C LEU A 295 10.68 -6.10 0.57
N LYS A 296 10.38 -6.22 -0.73
CA LYS A 296 11.27 -5.78 -1.81
C LYS A 296 11.53 -4.27 -1.73
N TYR A 297 10.49 -3.48 -1.53
CA TYR A 297 10.59 -2.03 -1.41
C TYR A 297 11.45 -1.63 -0.19
N ARG A 298 11.22 -2.25 0.96
CA ARG A 298 12.04 -2.06 2.17
C ARG A 298 13.50 -2.45 1.94
N LEU A 299 13.74 -3.56 1.23
CA LEU A 299 15.09 -4.03 0.91
C LEU A 299 15.85 -3.02 0.05
N GLY A 300 15.19 -2.41 -0.97
CA GLY A 300 15.76 -1.36 -1.80
C GLY A 300 16.18 -0.13 -0.99
N ARG A 301 15.37 0.28 -0.03
CA ARG A 301 15.68 1.40 0.88
C ARG A 301 16.85 1.11 1.82
N LEU A 302 17.00 -0.12 2.31
CA LEU A 302 18.13 -0.52 3.15
C LEU A 302 19.44 -0.50 2.36
N GLN A 303 19.45 -0.80 1.07
CA GLN A 303 20.65 -0.75 0.22
C GLN A 303 21.20 0.68 0.06
N GLY A 304 20.35 1.69 -0.03
CA GLY A 304 20.73 3.09 -0.09
C GLY A 304 21.47 3.58 1.17
N LEU A 305 21.16 2.99 2.32
CA LEU A 305 21.80 3.30 3.60
C LEU A 305 23.22 2.71 3.71
N GLY A 306 23.48 1.53 3.17
CA GLY A 306 24.79 0.86 3.22
C GLY A 306 25.88 1.59 2.43
N THR A 307 25.54 2.22 1.30
CA THR A 307 26.50 2.96 0.46
C THR A 307 26.96 4.29 1.07
N ILE A 308 26.17 4.89 1.95
CA ILE A 308 26.53 6.13 2.65
C ILE A 308 27.45 5.81 3.84
N LEU A 309 27.15 4.75 4.57
CA LEU A 309 28.01 4.28 5.68
C LEU A 309 29.36 3.73 5.19
N SER A 310 29.41 3.10 4.02
CA SER A 310 30.64 2.58 3.43
C SER A 310 31.54 3.67 2.80
N ARG A 311 31.04 4.85 2.46
CA ARG A 311 31.81 5.96 1.92
C ARG A 311 32.63 6.71 2.98
N THR A 312 32.27 6.60 4.26
CA THR A 312 33.02 7.21 5.38
C THR A 312 34.14 6.32 5.95
N GLY A 313 34.23 5.05 5.53
CA GLY A 313 35.16 4.07 6.06
C GLY A 313 35.88 3.28 4.97
N GLY A 314 36.77 3.91 4.20
CA GLY A 314 37.59 3.25 3.19
C GLY A 314 38.86 2.64 3.76
N GLY A 315 38.84 1.42 4.31
CA GLY A 315 40.04 0.70 4.71
C GLY A 315 39.78 -0.73 5.20
N ILE A 316 40.78 -1.59 5.11
CA ILE A 316 40.75 -2.95 5.67
C ILE A 316 40.60 -2.85 7.19
N GLY A 317 39.51 -3.36 7.77
CA GLY A 317 39.24 -3.38 9.21
C GLY A 317 38.13 -2.45 9.71
N THR A 318 37.40 -1.74 8.84
CA THR A 318 36.36 -0.77 9.19
C THR A 318 34.93 -1.35 9.17
N ARG A 319 34.74 -2.67 9.12
CA ARG A 319 33.43 -3.31 9.26
C ARG A 319 32.96 -3.23 10.71
N GLY A 320 32.04 -2.30 10.99
CA GLY A 320 31.46 -2.11 12.31
C GLY A 320 30.23 -3.02 12.60
N PRO A 321 29.80 -3.17 13.88
CA PRO A 321 28.64 -3.97 14.29
C PRO A 321 27.30 -3.45 13.70
N GLY A 322 27.18 -2.15 13.35
CA GLY A 322 26.02 -1.59 12.65
C GLY A 322 25.85 -2.12 11.23
N GLU A 323 26.95 -2.34 10.50
CA GLU A 323 26.93 -3.03 9.20
C GLU A 323 26.47 -4.49 9.35
N LYS A 324 26.86 -5.18 10.44
CA LYS A 324 26.40 -6.54 10.73
C LYS A 324 24.89 -6.60 10.98
N LYS A 325 24.31 -5.62 11.66
CA LYS A 325 22.85 -5.56 11.91
C LYS A 325 22.10 -5.37 10.60
N LEU A 326 22.46 -4.38 9.79
CA LEU A 326 21.88 -4.14 8.47
C LEU A 326 22.02 -5.35 7.53
N GLU A 327 23.16 -6.03 7.57
CA GLU A 327 23.41 -7.23 6.76
C GLU A 327 22.58 -8.43 7.26
N THR A 328 22.37 -8.54 8.56
CA THR A 328 21.50 -9.56 9.18
C THR A 328 20.03 -9.30 8.85
N ASP A 329 19.57 -8.07 8.99
CA ASP A 329 18.19 -7.68 8.65
C ASP A 329 17.91 -7.88 7.16
N ARG A 330 18.87 -7.50 6.30
CA ARG A 330 18.81 -7.75 4.86
C ARG A 330 18.69 -9.24 4.55
N ARG A 331 19.50 -10.08 5.20
CA ARG A 331 19.45 -11.54 5.00
C ARG A 331 18.10 -12.11 5.42
N HIS A 332 17.58 -11.70 6.55
CA HIS A 332 16.25 -12.11 7.03
C HIS A 332 15.15 -11.72 6.05
N ILE A 333 15.16 -10.47 5.56
CA ILE A 333 14.20 -10.02 4.55
C ILE A 333 14.34 -10.85 3.26
N MET A 334 15.56 -11.16 2.83
CA MET A 334 15.77 -11.99 1.64
C MET A 334 15.29 -13.43 1.84
N GLU A 335 15.50 -14.04 2.99
CA GLU A 335 15.00 -15.37 3.33
C GLU A 335 13.45 -15.38 3.23
N THR A 336 12.78 -14.40 3.86
CA THR A 336 11.33 -14.26 3.79
C THR A 336 10.84 -14.05 2.34
N ILE A 337 11.55 -13.25 1.54
CA ILE A 337 11.24 -13.07 0.11
C ILE A 337 11.33 -14.40 -0.65
N TYR A 338 12.32 -15.24 -0.36
CA TYR A 338 12.44 -16.56 -1.00
C TYR A 338 11.27 -17.48 -0.63
N ASP A 339 10.90 -17.53 0.65
CA ASP A 339 9.80 -18.37 1.13
C ASP A 339 8.46 -17.96 0.50
N LEU A 340 8.17 -16.65 0.48
CA LEU A 340 6.97 -16.11 -0.16
C LEU A 340 6.93 -16.38 -1.67
N LYS A 341 8.06 -16.26 -2.38
CA LYS A 341 8.16 -16.60 -3.81
C LYS A 341 7.88 -18.09 -4.07
N ASP A 342 8.37 -18.97 -3.19
CA ASP A 342 8.12 -20.41 -3.33
C ASP A 342 6.65 -20.76 -3.07
N GLU A 343 6.03 -20.08 -2.09
CA GLU A 343 4.59 -20.23 -1.82
C GLU A 343 3.74 -19.76 -3.02
N LEU A 344 4.06 -18.61 -3.60
CA LEU A 344 3.40 -18.12 -4.82
C LEU A 344 3.53 -19.09 -6.00
N LYS A 345 4.69 -19.72 -6.19
CA LYS A 345 4.87 -20.74 -7.23
C LYS A 345 3.95 -21.95 -7.05
N LYS A 346 3.70 -22.38 -5.80
CA LYS A 346 2.77 -23.47 -5.49
C LYS A 346 1.33 -23.09 -5.84
N ILE A 347 0.92 -21.87 -5.49
CA ILE A 347 -0.41 -21.34 -5.81
C ILE A 347 -0.59 -21.25 -7.33
N LYS A 348 0.42 -20.74 -8.05
CA LYS A 348 0.41 -20.62 -9.51
C LYS A 348 0.19 -21.97 -10.19
N LYS A 349 0.92 -23.01 -9.79
CA LYS A 349 0.74 -24.36 -10.35
C LYS A 349 -0.70 -24.86 -10.21
N THR A 350 -1.32 -24.64 -9.05
CA THR A 350 -2.71 -25.04 -8.82
C THR A 350 -3.67 -24.29 -9.75
N ARG A 351 -3.42 -23.00 -9.96
CA ARG A 351 -4.20 -22.15 -10.87
C ARG A 351 -4.04 -22.58 -12.32
N ASP A 352 -2.81 -22.89 -12.75
CA ASP A 352 -2.54 -23.34 -14.12
C ASP A 352 -3.31 -24.62 -14.46
N VAL A 353 -3.37 -25.58 -13.52
CA VAL A 353 -4.18 -26.80 -13.69
C VAL A 353 -5.69 -26.48 -13.80
N GLN A 354 -6.18 -25.53 -13.01
CA GLN A 354 -7.60 -25.11 -13.11
C GLN A 354 -7.87 -24.35 -14.40
N ARG A 355 -6.88 -23.59 -14.90
CA ARG A 355 -6.95 -22.83 -16.15
C ARG A 355 -6.94 -23.79 -17.36
N GLU A 356 -6.10 -24.82 -17.35
CA GLU A 356 -6.11 -25.85 -18.40
C GLU A 356 -7.47 -26.55 -18.53
N LYS A 357 -8.15 -26.81 -17.40
CA LYS A 357 -9.52 -27.37 -17.44
C LYS A 357 -10.51 -26.40 -18.10
N ARG A 358 -10.45 -25.08 -17.77
CA ARG A 358 -11.31 -24.06 -18.37
C ARG A 358 -10.98 -23.81 -19.85
N ASN A 359 -9.71 -23.92 -20.25
CA ASN A 359 -9.31 -23.79 -21.65
C ASN A 359 -9.86 -24.94 -22.51
N LYS A 360 -10.04 -26.14 -21.93
CA LYS A 360 -10.70 -27.26 -22.63
C LYS A 360 -12.20 -27.02 -22.90
N GLU A 361 -12.83 -26.13 -22.13
CA GLU A 361 -14.24 -25.76 -22.31
C GLU A 361 -14.42 -24.60 -23.30
N ASN A 362 -13.34 -24.12 -23.96
CA ASN A 362 -13.34 -23.05 -24.98
C ASN A 362 -14.15 -21.79 -24.60
N ILE A 363 -14.23 -21.44 -23.31
CA ILE A 363 -14.96 -20.27 -22.84
C ILE A 363 -14.15 -19.01 -23.10
N PRO A 364 -14.61 -18.06 -23.96
CA PRO A 364 -13.89 -16.83 -24.23
C PRO A 364 -13.72 -15.96 -22.99
N LYS A 365 -12.56 -15.29 -22.89
CA LYS A 365 -12.16 -14.50 -21.73
C LYS A 365 -11.98 -13.04 -22.12
N ILE A 366 -12.64 -12.17 -21.40
CA ILE A 366 -12.55 -10.73 -21.57
C ILE A 366 -12.01 -10.13 -20.29
N SER A 367 -11.02 -9.26 -20.40
CA SER A 367 -10.53 -8.49 -19.28
C SER A 367 -10.80 -6.99 -19.45
N LEU A 368 -11.34 -6.39 -18.37
CA LEU A 368 -11.46 -4.94 -18.27
C LEU A 368 -10.14 -4.38 -17.75
N VAL A 369 -9.48 -3.56 -18.55
CA VAL A 369 -8.25 -2.85 -18.19
C VAL A 369 -8.50 -1.36 -18.22
N GLY A 370 -7.68 -0.58 -17.54
CA GLY A 370 -7.81 0.89 -17.53
C GLY A 370 -7.34 1.49 -16.23
N TYR A 371 -7.30 2.80 -16.19
CA TYR A 371 -6.83 3.57 -15.05
C TYR A 371 -7.72 3.37 -13.82
N THR A 372 -7.20 3.65 -12.61
CA THR A 372 -8.04 3.66 -11.40
C THR A 372 -9.19 4.64 -11.57
N ASN A 373 -10.35 4.32 -10.99
CA ASN A 373 -11.57 5.13 -11.06
C ASN A 373 -12.15 5.36 -12.48
N ALA A 374 -11.64 4.70 -13.53
CA ALA A 374 -12.24 4.77 -14.88
C ALA A 374 -13.63 4.08 -14.97
N GLY A 375 -14.06 3.39 -13.92
CA GLY A 375 -15.39 2.76 -13.84
C GLY A 375 -15.43 1.30 -14.28
N LYS A 376 -14.30 0.57 -14.26
CA LYS A 376 -14.21 -0.86 -14.64
C LYS A 376 -15.18 -1.74 -13.86
N SER A 377 -15.19 -1.64 -12.55
CA SER A 377 -16.04 -2.46 -11.66
C SER A 377 -17.51 -2.11 -11.84
N THR A 378 -17.84 -0.83 -12.04
CA THR A 378 -19.19 -0.36 -12.35
C THR A 378 -19.65 -0.93 -13.70
N LEU A 379 -18.80 -0.88 -14.72
CA LEU A 379 -19.07 -1.45 -16.03
C LEU A 379 -19.30 -2.96 -15.95
N ARG A 380 -18.41 -3.70 -15.26
CA ARG A 380 -18.61 -5.14 -15.05
C ARG A 380 -19.98 -5.44 -14.42
N ASN A 381 -20.36 -4.74 -13.34
CA ASN A 381 -21.62 -4.95 -12.67
C ASN A 381 -22.80 -4.62 -13.59
N ALA A 382 -22.71 -3.52 -14.35
CA ALA A 382 -23.74 -3.11 -15.29
C ALA A 382 -23.97 -4.15 -16.42
N LEU A 383 -22.88 -4.70 -16.97
CA LEU A 383 -22.94 -5.75 -18.00
C LEU A 383 -23.49 -7.07 -17.42
N CYS A 384 -23.09 -7.44 -16.19
CA CYS A 384 -23.65 -8.60 -15.50
C CYS A 384 -25.15 -8.45 -15.20
N ASP A 385 -25.57 -7.27 -14.78
CA ASP A 385 -27.00 -6.97 -14.52
C ASP A 385 -27.82 -7.03 -15.82
N LEU A 386 -27.27 -6.52 -16.92
CA LEU A 386 -27.91 -6.55 -18.23
C LEU A 386 -28.10 -8.00 -18.74
N ALA A 387 -27.06 -8.82 -18.65
CA ALA A 387 -27.09 -10.23 -19.03
C ALA A 387 -28.06 -11.03 -18.13
N ALA A 388 -28.06 -10.78 -16.80
CA ALA A 388 -28.94 -11.47 -15.86
C ALA A 388 -30.43 -11.14 -16.08
N LYS A 389 -30.77 -9.93 -16.51
CA LYS A 389 -32.15 -9.54 -16.88
C LYS A 389 -32.66 -10.31 -18.09
N LYS A 390 -31.79 -10.61 -19.07
CA LYS A 390 -32.13 -11.42 -20.24
C LYS A 390 -32.37 -12.89 -19.87
N GLU A 391 -31.77 -13.38 -18.76
CA GLU A 391 -31.92 -14.78 -18.29
C GLU A 391 -32.97 -14.98 -17.16
N ASN A 392 -33.63 -13.94 -16.67
CA ASN A 392 -34.53 -13.99 -15.48
C ASN A 392 -33.88 -14.53 -14.19
N LYS A 393 -32.61 -14.30 -13.98
CA LYS A 393 -31.87 -14.74 -12.77
C LYS A 393 -31.44 -13.55 -11.91
N THR A 394 -31.73 -13.61 -10.60
CA THR A 394 -31.22 -12.65 -9.60
C THR A 394 -29.82 -13.05 -9.15
N LYS A 395 -28.81 -12.16 -9.27
CA LYS A 395 -27.43 -12.40 -8.82
C LYS A 395 -26.98 -11.34 -7.80
N GLU A 396 -26.08 -11.74 -6.90
CA GLU A 396 -25.47 -10.87 -5.88
C GLU A 396 -24.64 -9.75 -6.53
N LYS A 397 -24.87 -8.51 -6.06
CA LYS A 397 -24.09 -7.34 -6.46
C LYS A 397 -22.75 -7.30 -5.74
N VAL A 398 -21.68 -6.99 -6.47
CA VAL A 398 -20.38 -6.68 -5.88
C VAL A 398 -20.35 -5.20 -5.52
N PHE A 399 -19.69 -4.90 -4.39
CA PHE A 399 -19.59 -3.54 -3.85
C PHE A 399 -18.90 -2.59 -4.86
N GLU A 400 -19.57 -1.51 -5.17
CA GLU A 400 -19.05 -0.39 -5.96
C GLU A 400 -18.64 0.71 -4.99
N ALA A 401 -17.36 1.12 -5.04
CA ALA A 401 -16.88 2.26 -4.29
C ALA A 401 -16.24 3.26 -5.26
N ASN A 402 -16.61 4.52 -5.11
CA ASN A 402 -15.98 5.61 -5.86
C ASN A 402 -14.63 5.97 -5.22
N MET A 403 -13.71 5.00 -5.20
CA MET A 403 -12.40 5.09 -4.55
C MET A 403 -11.35 4.43 -5.42
N LEU A 404 -10.12 4.97 -5.40
CA LEU A 404 -8.99 4.39 -6.09
C LEU A 404 -8.70 2.96 -5.57
N PHE A 405 -8.32 2.06 -6.48
CA PHE A 405 -8.05 0.64 -6.18
C PHE A 405 -9.21 -0.10 -5.49
N ALA A 406 -10.46 0.19 -5.83
CA ALA A 406 -11.61 -0.54 -5.28
C ALA A 406 -11.53 -2.06 -5.51
N THR A 407 -10.85 -2.49 -6.58
CA THR A 407 -10.60 -3.90 -6.91
C THR A 407 -9.10 -4.18 -6.88
N LEU A 408 -8.64 -5.04 -5.98
CA LEU A 408 -7.27 -5.57 -5.94
C LEU A 408 -7.23 -7.04 -6.38
N ASP A 409 -8.18 -7.85 -5.90
CA ASP A 409 -8.34 -9.24 -6.33
C ASP A 409 -9.14 -9.28 -7.64
N THR A 410 -8.63 -9.97 -8.66
CA THR A 410 -9.36 -10.15 -9.92
C THR A 410 -10.69 -10.86 -9.65
N THR A 411 -11.77 -10.28 -10.13
CA THR A 411 -13.10 -10.85 -9.99
C THR A 411 -13.62 -11.27 -11.36
N THR A 412 -13.71 -12.56 -11.60
CA THR A 412 -14.24 -13.13 -12.83
C THR A 412 -15.71 -13.49 -12.68
N ARG A 413 -16.54 -13.10 -13.64
CA ARG A 413 -17.97 -13.42 -13.72
C ARG A 413 -18.28 -14.05 -15.09
N ALA A 414 -19.13 -15.06 -15.10
CA ALA A 414 -19.69 -15.61 -16.31
C ALA A 414 -20.93 -14.81 -16.72
N ILE A 415 -21.02 -14.44 -17.98
CA ILE A 415 -22.19 -13.82 -18.60
C ILE A 415 -22.55 -14.56 -19.86
N THR A 416 -23.83 -14.62 -20.21
CA THR A 416 -24.31 -15.30 -21.42
C THR A 416 -24.63 -14.26 -22.49
N LEU A 417 -24.00 -14.39 -23.65
CA LEU A 417 -24.26 -13.56 -24.83
C LEU A 417 -25.32 -14.23 -25.72
N SER A 418 -25.99 -13.40 -26.54
CA SER A 418 -27.15 -13.85 -27.33
C SER A 418 -26.79 -14.88 -28.40
N LYS A 419 -25.64 -14.70 -29.05
CA LYS A 419 -25.20 -15.54 -30.17
C LYS A 419 -24.05 -16.49 -29.82
N LYS A 420 -23.24 -16.16 -28.80
CA LYS A 420 -21.95 -16.80 -28.51
C LYS A 420 -21.90 -17.62 -27.23
N GLY A 421 -23.00 -17.77 -26.52
CA GLY A 421 -23.03 -18.57 -25.30
C GLY A 421 -22.35 -17.90 -24.12
N VAL A 422 -21.71 -18.70 -23.25
CA VAL A 422 -21.11 -18.21 -22.00
C VAL A 422 -19.71 -17.65 -22.27
N ILE A 423 -19.46 -16.47 -21.75
CA ILE A 423 -18.12 -15.84 -21.72
C ILE A 423 -17.74 -15.50 -20.28
N THR A 424 -16.47 -15.26 -20.03
CA THR A 424 -15.99 -14.77 -18.74
C THR A 424 -15.54 -13.32 -18.86
N LEU A 425 -16.05 -12.49 -17.94
CA LEU A 425 -15.68 -11.08 -17.80
C LEU A 425 -14.87 -10.90 -16.52
N THR A 426 -13.63 -10.47 -16.63
CA THR A 426 -12.70 -10.28 -15.52
C THR A 426 -12.42 -8.80 -15.31
N ASP A 427 -12.64 -8.33 -14.08
CA ASP A 427 -12.24 -7.00 -13.63
C ASP A 427 -10.82 -7.07 -13.06
N THR A 428 -9.96 -6.15 -13.49
CA THR A 428 -8.56 -6.13 -13.10
C THR A 428 -8.25 -4.95 -12.17
N VAL A 429 -7.08 -4.98 -11.56
CA VAL A 429 -6.55 -3.85 -10.77
C VAL A 429 -6.42 -2.62 -11.67
N GLY A 430 -6.86 -1.47 -11.17
CA GLY A 430 -6.66 -0.21 -11.89
C GLY A 430 -5.21 0.25 -11.87
N PHE A 431 -4.75 0.81 -12.98
CA PHE A 431 -3.42 1.39 -13.09
C PHE A 431 -3.40 2.82 -12.52
N VAL A 432 -2.24 3.26 -12.05
CA VAL A 432 -1.97 4.61 -11.54
C VAL A 432 -0.66 5.11 -12.11
N ARG A 433 -0.46 6.43 -12.10
CA ARG A 433 0.84 7.03 -12.45
C ARG A 433 1.93 6.60 -11.46
N LYS A 434 3.18 6.58 -11.93
CA LYS A 434 4.36 6.29 -11.10
C LYS A 434 4.25 4.95 -10.34
N LEU A 435 3.61 3.93 -10.96
CA LEU A 435 3.57 2.59 -10.37
C LEU A 435 4.98 1.98 -10.43
N PRO A 436 5.62 1.65 -9.30
CA PRO A 436 6.96 1.09 -9.30
C PRO A 436 7.03 -0.26 -10.04
N HIS A 437 8.09 -0.49 -10.82
CA HIS A 437 8.29 -1.76 -11.55
C HIS A 437 8.25 -2.99 -10.63
N ASP A 438 8.79 -2.88 -9.40
CA ASP A 438 8.72 -3.96 -8.41
C ASP A 438 7.28 -4.32 -8.02
N LEU A 439 6.37 -3.35 -8.03
CA LEU A 439 4.94 -3.58 -7.80
C LEU A 439 4.29 -4.25 -9.01
N VAL A 440 4.58 -3.81 -10.23
CA VAL A 440 4.09 -4.46 -11.45
C VAL A 440 4.53 -5.93 -11.47
N GLU A 441 5.80 -6.21 -11.12
CA GLU A 441 6.31 -7.58 -11.02
C GLU A 441 5.61 -8.40 -9.93
N ALA A 442 5.36 -7.82 -8.77
CA ALA A 442 4.66 -8.50 -7.67
C ALA A 442 3.22 -8.85 -8.06
N PHE A 443 2.52 -7.95 -8.77
CA PHE A 443 1.15 -8.15 -9.23
C PHE A 443 1.03 -8.83 -10.60
N LYS A 444 2.15 -9.20 -11.21
CA LYS A 444 2.17 -9.86 -12.54
C LYS A 444 1.23 -11.07 -12.59
N SER A 445 1.13 -11.84 -11.49
CA SER A 445 0.23 -13.00 -11.45
C SER A 445 -1.26 -12.62 -11.40
N THR A 446 -1.61 -11.46 -10.83
CA THR A 446 -2.97 -10.90 -10.87
C THR A 446 -3.27 -10.32 -12.25
N LEU A 447 -2.25 -9.74 -12.89
CA LEU A 447 -2.33 -9.21 -14.25
C LEU A 447 -2.20 -10.30 -15.33
N GLU A 448 -1.86 -11.54 -14.96
CA GLU A 448 -1.84 -12.68 -15.91
C GLU A 448 -3.20 -12.90 -16.59
N GLU A 449 -4.32 -12.56 -15.94
CA GLU A 449 -5.64 -12.66 -16.58
C GLU A 449 -5.74 -11.74 -17.81
N VAL A 450 -5.05 -10.60 -17.83
CA VAL A 450 -4.93 -9.71 -19.01
C VAL A 450 -4.15 -10.43 -20.14
N ILE A 451 -3.04 -11.10 -19.78
CA ILE A 451 -2.20 -11.82 -20.75
C ILE A 451 -2.97 -12.98 -21.39
N PHE A 452 -3.84 -13.65 -20.65
CA PHE A 452 -4.60 -14.81 -21.11
C PHE A 452 -6.00 -14.49 -21.62
N SER A 453 -6.38 -13.22 -21.69
CA SER A 453 -7.65 -12.80 -22.27
C SER A 453 -7.62 -12.92 -23.79
N ASP A 454 -8.77 -13.23 -24.36
CA ASP A 454 -8.98 -13.25 -25.82
C ASP A 454 -9.28 -11.85 -26.35
N LEU A 455 -9.88 -11.00 -25.51
CA LEU A 455 -10.24 -9.62 -25.82
C LEU A 455 -10.02 -8.72 -24.60
N LEU A 456 -9.51 -7.53 -24.85
CA LEU A 456 -9.39 -6.48 -23.82
C LEU A 456 -10.45 -5.40 -24.04
N CYS A 457 -11.07 -4.95 -22.95
CA CYS A 457 -11.86 -3.72 -22.95
C CYS A 457 -11.07 -2.67 -22.14
N HIS A 458 -10.44 -1.73 -22.82
CA HIS A 458 -9.71 -0.64 -22.18
C HIS A 458 -10.68 0.49 -21.86
N VAL A 459 -11.01 0.61 -20.57
CA VAL A 459 -11.97 1.59 -20.05
C VAL A 459 -11.25 2.89 -19.73
N ILE A 460 -11.68 3.97 -20.36
CA ILE A 460 -11.12 5.32 -20.23
C ILE A 460 -12.20 6.24 -19.64
N ASP A 461 -11.84 7.04 -18.66
CA ASP A 461 -12.71 8.10 -18.13
C ASP A 461 -12.71 9.30 -19.08
N ALA A 462 -13.75 9.42 -19.88
CA ALA A 462 -13.87 10.48 -20.88
C ALA A 462 -14.05 11.89 -20.27
N SER A 463 -14.48 11.97 -19.00
CA SER A 463 -14.67 13.23 -18.30
C SER A 463 -13.38 13.79 -17.66
N SER A 464 -12.30 12.99 -17.65
CA SER A 464 -11.04 13.39 -17.03
C SER A 464 -10.19 14.27 -17.96
N ASP A 465 -9.72 15.40 -17.48
CA ASP A 465 -8.79 16.28 -18.22
C ASP A 465 -7.44 15.58 -18.50
N SER A 466 -7.09 14.57 -17.71
CA SER A 466 -5.88 13.76 -17.89
C SER A 466 -6.11 12.42 -18.61
N ALA A 467 -7.26 12.22 -19.28
CA ALA A 467 -7.64 10.96 -19.93
C ALA A 467 -6.58 10.44 -20.91
N ILE A 468 -5.95 11.34 -21.67
CA ILE A 468 -4.88 11.01 -22.64
C ILE A 468 -3.65 10.43 -21.93
N ASP A 469 -3.23 11.06 -20.84
CA ASP A 469 -2.07 10.60 -20.09
C ASP A 469 -2.37 9.27 -19.38
N GLN A 470 -3.58 9.11 -18.85
CA GLN A 470 -4.06 7.85 -18.29
C GLN A 470 -4.05 6.72 -19.33
N TYR A 471 -4.50 7.01 -20.56
CA TYR A 471 -4.44 6.07 -21.67
C TYR A 471 -3.01 5.63 -21.98
N ARG A 472 -2.05 6.59 -22.02
CA ARG A 472 -0.63 6.30 -22.25
C ARG A 472 -0.03 5.42 -21.16
N VAL A 473 -0.29 5.75 -19.89
CA VAL A 473 0.18 4.95 -18.74
C VAL A 473 -0.33 3.51 -18.80
N VAL A 474 -1.60 3.32 -19.15
CA VAL A 474 -2.17 1.96 -19.29
C VAL A 474 -1.47 1.20 -20.43
N ASN A 475 -1.22 1.84 -21.58
CA ASN A 475 -0.54 1.21 -22.71
C ASN A 475 0.92 0.86 -22.40
N GLU A 476 1.64 1.70 -21.63
CA GLU A 476 2.98 1.37 -21.14
C GLU A 476 2.98 0.09 -20.32
N VAL A 477 2.05 -0.04 -19.36
CA VAL A 477 1.93 -1.26 -18.56
C VAL A 477 1.50 -2.46 -19.38
N LEU A 478 0.57 -2.30 -20.34
CA LEU A 478 0.21 -3.39 -21.27
C LEU A 478 1.39 -3.84 -22.14
N SER A 479 2.27 -2.91 -22.52
CA SER A 479 3.52 -3.21 -23.25
C SER A 479 4.49 -4.01 -22.36
N GLU A 480 4.70 -3.61 -21.11
CA GLU A 480 5.54 -4.35 -20.13
C GLU A 480 5.02 -5.78 -19.87
N LEU A 481 3.70 -5.96 -19.90
CA LEU A 481 3.05 -7.26 -19.76
C LEU A 481 3.09 -8.11 -21.05
N GLY A 482 3.50 -7.52 -22.19
CA GLY A 482 3.45 -8.18 -23.51
C GLY A 482 2.03 -8.34 -24.06
N ALA A 483 1.08 -7.53 -23.60
CA ALA A 483 -0.34 -7.58 -23.97
C ALA A 483 -0.78 -6.46 -24.92
N ILE A 484 0.12 -5.58 -25.36
CA ILE A 484 -0.19 -4.42 -26.20
C ILE A 484 -0.78 -4.78 -27.58
N ASN A 485 -0.42 -5.93 -28.12
CA ASN A 485 -0.88 -6.39 -29.43
C ASN A 485 -2.18 -7.22 -29.40
N LYS A 486 -2.85 -7.28 -28.26
CA LYS A 486 -4.14 -7.97 -28.13
C LYS A 486 -5.25 -7.17 -28.76
N GLU A 487 -6.24 -7.89 -29.31
CA GLU A 487 -7.49 -7.25 -29.75
C GLU A 487 -8.10 -6.47 -28.59
N THR A 488 -8.33 -5.17 -28.81
CA THR A 488 -8.73 -4.26 -27.74
C THR A 488 -9.86 -3.36 -28.21
N ILE A 489 -10.96 -3.31 -27.46
CA ILE A 489 -12.03 -2.33 -27.59
C ILE A 489 -11.75 -1.18 -26.64
N LEU A 490 -11.72 0.04 -27.12
CA LEU A 490 -11.60 1.24 -26.32
C LEU A 490 -12.98 1.72 -25.88
N VAL A 491 -13.17 1.76 -24.58
CA VAL A 491 -14.47 2.09 -23.97
C VAL A 491 -14.36 3.46 -23.30
N LEU A 492 -14.88 4.49 -23.95
CA LEU A 492 -15.01 5.83 -23.38
C LEU A 492 -16.20 5.83 -22.42
N ASN A 493 -15.90 5.76 -21.14
CA ASN A 493 -16.89 5.73 -20.07
C ASN A 493 -17.12 7.11 -19.47
N LYS A 494 -18.23 7.29 -18.75
CA LYS A 494 -18.67 8.53 -18.09
C LYS A 494 -18.99 9.64 -19.08
N ILE A 495 -19.54 9.30 -20.25
CA ILE A 495 -19.97 10.30 -21.26
C ILE A 495 -21.08 11.22 -20.75
N ASP A 496 -21.81 10.81 -19.71
CA ASP A 496 -22.78 11.63 -18.99
C ASP A 496 -22.18 12.85 -18.29
N MET A 497 -20.86 12.82 -18.04
CA MET A 497 -20.10 13.90 -17.39
C MET A 497 -19.09 14.56 -18.33
N ALA A 498 -18.79 13.96 -19.48
CA ALA A 498 -17.80 14.45 -20.43
C ALA A 498 -18.39 15.51 -21.39
N THR A 499 -17.56 16.44 -21.85
CA THR A 499 -17.93 17.38 -22.89
C THR A 499 -17.71 16.78 -24.29
N GLU A 500 -18.44 17.26 -25.30
CA GLU A 500 -18.25 16.83 -26.69
C GLU A 500 -16.80 17.08 -27.18
N GLU A 501 -16.18 18.16 -26.71
CA GLU A 501 -14.79 18.49 -27.04
C GLU A 501 -13.80 17.47 -26.47
N GLN A 502 -13.96 17.06 -25.21
CA GLN A 502 -13.13 16.03 -24.59
C GLN A 502 -13.23 14.69 -25.34
N ILE A 503 -14.44 14.28 -25.71
CA ILE A 503 -14.67 13.04 -26.47
C ILE A 503 -14.03 13.14 -27.87
N ALA A 504 -14.18 14.29 -28.56
CA ALA A 504 -13.60 14.50 -29.88
C ALA A 504 -12.08 14.42 -29.87
N VAL A 505 -11.43 15.09 -28.91
CA VAL A 505 -9.97 15.04 -28.73
C VAL A 505 -9.47 13.63 -28.45
N LEU A 506 -10.17 12.89 -27.60
CA LEU A 506 -9.82 11.48 -27.33
C LEU A 506 -9.91 10.62 -28.58
N LYS A 507 -10.97 10.76 -29.38
CA LYS A 507 -11.14 10.02 -30.64
C LYS A 507 -10.06 10.33 -31.68
N GLU A 508 -9.60 11.59 -31.75
CA GLU A 508 -8.53 11.99 -32.68
C GLU A 508 -7.18 11.35 -32.33
N ILE A 509 -6.88 11.22 -31.02
CA ILE A 509 -5.61 10.65 -30.54
C ILE A 509 -5.59 9.12 -30.65
N ILE A 510 -6.76 8.50 -30.56
CA ILE A 510 -6.93 7.03 -30.54
C ILE A 510 -7.11 6.47 -31.99
N GLU A 511 -6.51 7.09 -33.00
CA GLU A 511 -6.60 6.62 -34.38
C GLU A 511 -6.31 5.09 -34.51
N ASN A 512 -7.16 4.39 -35.25
CA ASN A 512 -7.11 2.95 -35.60
C ASN A 512 -7.64 1.93 -34.58
N ASN A 513 -8.26 2.34 -33.48
CA ASN A 513 -8.94 1.40 -32.58
C ASN A 513 -10.46 1.54 -32.67
N GLU A 514 -11.18 0.45 -32.42
CA GLU A 514 -12.63 0.55 -32.26
C GLU A 514 -12.98 1.22 -30.93
N VAL A 515 -13.70 2.31 -31.02
CA VAL A 515 -14.08 3.16 -29.88
C VAL A 515 -15.59 3.08 -29.68
N ILE A 516 -16.01 2.84 -28.46
CA ILE A 516 -17.41 2.92 -28.06
C ILE A 516 -17.59 3.89 -26.87
N GLU A 517 -18.59 4.71 -26.96
CA GLU A 517 -18.97 5.69 -25.93
C GLU A 517 -20.06 5.13 -25.04
N ILE A 518 -19.85 5.11 -23.72
CA ILE A 518 -20.82 4.56 -22.77
C ILE A 518 -20.94 5.42 -21.51
N SER A 519 -22.04 5.26 -20.80
CA SER A 519 -22.12 5.52 -19.37
C SER A 519 -22.48 4.25 -18.62
N ALA A 520 -21.54 3.69 -17.91
CA ALA A 520 -21.78 2.50 -17.09
C ALA A 520 -22.77 2.77 -15.95
N ARG A 521 -22.78 4.00 -15.41
CA ARG A 521 -23.68 4.43 -14.35
C ARG A 521 -25.11 4.61 -14.85
N GLU A 522 -25.28 5.37 -15.92
CA GLU A 522 -26.58 5.67 -16.52
C GLU A 522 -27.08 4.57 -17.49
N LYS A 523 -26.24 3.53 -17.70
CA LYS A 523 -26.53 2.36 -18.57
C LYS A 523 -26.75 2.73 -20.03
N ILE A 524 -26.02 3.73 -20.53
CA ILE A 524 -26.06 4.18 -21.91
C ILE A 524 -25.14 3.30 -22.76
N ASN A 525 -25.60 2.88 -23.94
CA ASN A 525 -24.88 2.12 -24.98
C ASN A 525 -24.24 0.78 -24.51
N LEU A 526 -24.73 0.20 -23.41
CA LEU A 526 -24.20 -1.08 -22.90
C LEU A 526 -24.57 -2.28 -23.78
N GLU A 527 -25.72 -2.25 -24.43
CA GLU A 527 -26.11 -3.31 -25.39
C GLU A 527 -25.27 -3.27 -26.65
N GLU A 528 -24.91 -2.07 -27.12
CA GLU A 528 -24.00 -1.86 -28.24
C GLU A 528 -22.60 -2.39 -27.91
N LEU A 529 -22.10 -2.13 -26.70
CA LEU A 529 -20.84 -2.69 -26.21
C LEU A 529 -20.89 -4.22 -26.17
N LEU A 530 -21.96 -4.84 -25.69
CA LEU A 530 -22.10 -6.29 -25.69
C LEU A 530 -22.11 -6.88 -27.11
N ASN A 531 -22.76 -6.20 -28.06
CA ASN A 531 -22.78 -6.61 -29.46
C ASN A 531 -21.39 -6.51 -30.09
N LEU A 532 -20.65 -5.42 -29.81
CA LEU A 532 -19.28 -5.22 -30.29
C LEU A 532 -18.33 -6.27 -29.70
N ILE A 533 -18.44 -6.56 -28.40
CA ILE A 533 -17.70 -7.65 -27.75
C ILE A 533 -18.03 -8.99 -28.46
N GLU A 534 -19.30 -9.23 -28.71
CA GLU A 534 -19.76 -10.45 -29.39
C GLU A 534 -19.19 -10.57 -30.81
N GLU A 535 -19.03 -9.50 -31.53
CA GLU A 535 -18.44 -9.46 -32.87
C GLU A 535 -16.93 -9.73 -32.87
N LYS A 536 -16.21 -9.12 -31.91
CA LYS A 536 -14.73 -9.17 -31.82
C LYS A 536 -14.16 -10.43 -31.20
N LEU A 537 -14.95 -11.16 -30.44
CA LEU A 537 -14.46 -12.39 -29.85
C LEU A 537 -14.11 -13.42 -30.92
N PRO A 538 -12.93 -14.08 -30.84
CA PRO A 538 -12.56 -15.11 -31.78
C PRO A 538 -13.59 -16.25 -31.74
N TYR A 539 -14.10 -16.60 -32.91
CA TYR A 539 -15.01 -17.72 -33.08
C TYR A 539 -14.27 -18.93 -33.59
N ASN A 540 -14.35 -20.01 -32.84
CA ASN A 540 -13.97 -21.31 -33.29
C ASN A 540 -15.19 -22.18 -33.63
N TYR A 541 -16.37 -21.59 -33.92
CA TYR A 541 -17.51 -22.35 -34.39
C TYR A 541 -17.47 -22.46 -35.89
N ARG A 542 -17.55 -23.70 -36.39
CA ARG A 542 -17.67 -24.03 -37.82
C ARG A 542 -19.10 -24.42 -38.09
N LYS A 543 -19.69 -23.86 -39.12
CA LYS A 543 -20.95 -24.37 -39.66
C LYS A 543 -20.63 -25.60 -40.45
N VAL A 544 -21.10 -26.75 -39.98
CA VAL A 544 -20.82 -28.07 -40.57
C VAL A 544 -22.13 -28.76 -40.89
N GLU A 545 -22.16 -29.39 -42.05
CA GLU A 545 -23.28 -30.23 -42.50
C GLU A 545 -22.98 -31.67 -42.15
N TYR A 546 -23.85 -32.29 -41.43
CA TYR A 546 -23.72 -33.69 -41.01
C TYR A 546 -24.82 -34.54 -41.64
N LEU A 547 -24.48 -35.78 -42.03
CA LEU A 547 -25.44 -36.83 -42.35
C LEU A 547 -25.19 -38.01 -41.42
N ILE A 548 -26.03 -38.14 -40.40
CA ILE A 548 -25.87 -39.09 -39.30
C ILE A 548 -26.75 -40.31 -39.56
N PRO A 549 -26.18 -41.50 -39.73
CA PRO A 549 -26.99 -42.72 -39.88
C PRO A 549 -27.89 -42.97 -38.68
N TYR A 550 -29.10 -43.48 -38.87
CA TYR A 550 -30.06 -43.74 -37.80
C TYR A 550 -29.54 -44.66 -36.69
N GLU A 551 -28.56 -45.54 -37.05
CA GLU A 551 -27.89 -46.42 -36.10
C GLU A 551 -26.97 -45.69 -35.10
N LYS A 552 -26.57 -44.45 -35.42
CA LYS A 552 -25.70 -43.57 -34.60
C LYS A 552 -26.46 -42.36 -34.05
N SER A 553 -27.65 -42.57 -33.58
CA SER A 553 -28.48 -41.51 -32.99
C SER A 553 -27.89 -40.85 -31.71
N ASP A 554 -26.88 -41.50 -31.11
CA ASP A 554 -26.05 -40.96 -30.03
C ASP A 554 -25.25 -39.73 -30.49
N VAL A 555 -24.76 -39.71 -31.75
CA VAL A 555 -24.04 -38.56 -32.34
C VAL A 555 -24.99 -37.39 -32.54
N SER A 556 -26.20 -37.63 -33.05
CA SER A 556 -27.21 -36.56 -33.14
C SER A 556 -27.56 -35.97 -31.77
N SER A 557 -27.76 -36.83 -30.78
CA SER A 557 -27.98 -36.39 -29.39
C SER A 557 -26.76 -35.64 -28.80
N TYR A 558 -25.54 -35.98 -29.18
CA TYR A 558 -24.31 -35.28 -28.81
C TYR A 558 -24.23 -33.91 -29.45
N LEU A 559 -24.57 -33.77 -30.74
CA LEU A 559 -24.60 -32.51 -31.47
C LEU A 559 -25.69 -31.58 -30.90
N HIS A 560 -26.88 -32.07 -30.53
CA HIS A 560 -27.89 -31.30 -29.87
C HIS A 560 -27.48 -30.75 -28.49
N ARG A 561 -26.61 -31.48 -27.77
CA ARG A 561 -26.13 -31.05 -26.43
C ARG A 561 -24.93 -30.09 -26.49
N ASN A 562 -24.07 -30.25 -27.49
CA ASN A 562 -22.75 -29.59 -27.54
C ASN A 562 -22.57 -28.67 -28.74
N GLY A 563 -23.49 -28.67 -29.73
CA GLY A 563 -23.51 -27.80 -30.87
C GLY A 563 -24.81 -27.00 -30.96
N ARG A 564 -24.85 -26.02 -31.85
CA ARG A 564 -26.07 -25.23 -32.14
C ARG A 564 -26.66 -25.75 -33.44
N VAL A 565 -27.73 -26.50 -33.33
CA VAL A 565 -28.46 -27.02 -34.51
C VAL A 565 -29.19 -25.88 -35.18
N LEU A 566 -28.89 -25.62 -36.46
CA LEU A 566 -29.49 -24.62 -37.30
C LEU A 566 -30.63 -25.21 -38.13
N GLU A 567 -30.43 -26.42 -38.71
CA GLU A 567 -31.36 -27.15 -39.53
C GLU A 567 -31.31 -28.63 -39.20
N GLU A 568 -32.44 -29.33 -39.22
CA GLU A 568 -32.53 -30.77 -39.04
C GLU A 568 -33.60 -31.33 -40.00
N GLU A 569 -33.19 -32.30 -40.80
CA GLU A 569 -34.07 -32.99 -41.74
C GLU A 569 -33.85 -34.51 -41.70
N TYR A 570 -34.91 -35.27 -41.72
CA TYR A 570 -34.83 -36.74 -41.80
C TYR A 570 -34.81 -37.18 -43.28
N LYS A 571 -33.68 -37.75 -43.73
CA LYS A 571 -33.46 -38.24 -45.10
C LYS A 571 -33.39 -39.76 -45.13
N ASP A 572 -33.54 -40.38 -46.29
CA ASP A 572 -33.56 -41.85 -46.43
C ASP A 572 -32.33 -42.56 -45.83
N LYS A 573 -31.18 -41.90 -45.77
CA LYS A 573 -29.91 -42.47 -45.29
C LYS A 573 -29.56 -42.06 -43.84
N GLY A 574 -30.34 -41.24 -43.17
CA GLY A 574 -30.05 -40.75 -41.83
C GLY A 574 -30.59 -39.35 -41.59
N THR A 575 -30.28 -38.79 -40.41
CA THR A 575 -30.62 -37.42 -40.04
C THR A 575 -29.56 -36.45 -40.63
N TYR A 576 -30.02 -35.56 -41.51
CA TYR A 576 -29.20 -34.44 -42.00
C TYR A 576 -29.34 -33.28 -41.02
N MET A 577 -28.21 -32.75 -40.58
CA MET A 577 -28.13 -31.67 -39.62
C MET A 577 -27.13 -30.60 -40.07
N VAL A 578 -27.54 -29.34 -39.99
CA VAL A 578 -26.60 -28.22 -40.13
C VAL A 578 -26.36 -27.68 -38.73
N VAL A 579 -25.14 -27.79 -38.25
CA VAL A 579 -24.80 -27.48 -36.84
C VAL A 579 -23.59 -26.56 -36.78
N GLU A 580 -23.67 -25.54 -35.99
CA GLU A 580 -22.48 -24.78 -35.58
C GLU A 580 -21.81 -25.53 -34.43
N VAL A 581 -20.57 -25.96 -34.63
CA VAL A 581 -19.77 -26.76 -33.71
C VAL A 581 -18.41 -26.15 -33.46
N ASP A 582 -17.90 -26.27 -32.25
CA ASP A 582 -16.50 -25.94 -31.95
C ASP A 582 -15.53 -26.98 -32.47
N ASP A 583 -14.24 -26.71 -32.39
CA ASP A 583 -13.18 -27.63 -32.86
C ASP A 583 -13.21 -28.98 -32.14
N GLU A 584 -13.63 -29.04 -30.87
CA GLU A 584 -13.71 -30.30 -30.11
C GLU A 584 -14.88 -31.17 -30.58
N VAL A 585 -16.04 -30.56 -30.73
CA VAL A 585 -17.24 -31.23 -31.24
C VAL A 585 -17.01 -31.65 -32.69
N TYR A 586 -16.40 -30.79 -33.52
CA TYR A 586 -16.04 -31.08 -34.90
C TYR A 586 -15.12 -32.30 -34.99
N ASN A 587 -14.02 -32.31 -34.22
CA ASN A 587 -13.05 -33.43 -34.26
C ASN A 587 -13.67 -34.75 -33.81
N LYS A 588 -14.67 -34.76 -32.95
CA LYS A 588 -15.40 -35.96 -32.52
C LYS A 588 -16.48 -36.41 -33.50
N THR A 589 -16.94 -35.53 -34.38
CA THR A 589 -18.08 -35.79 -35.28
C THR A 589 -17.72 -35.68 -36.76
N VAL A 590 -16.45 -35.35 -37.06
CA VAL A 590 -15.94 -35.15 -38.44
C VAL A 590 -16.21 -36.34 -39.38
N GLU A 591 -16.32 -37.57 -38.85
CA GLU A 591 -16.63 -38.76 -39.61
C GLU A 591 -18.01 -38.72 -40.29
N HIS A 592 -18.92 -37.88 -39.80
CA HIS A 592 -20.29 -37.73 -40.28
C HIS A 592 -20.49 -36.46 -41.10
N GLU A 593 -19.41 -35.68 -41.35
CA GLU A 593 -19.44 -34.50 -42.21
C GLU A 593 -19.82 -34.85 -43.64
N VAL A 594 -20.74 -34.13 -44.23
CA VAL A 594 -21.06 -34.22 -45.67
C VAL A 594 -19.91 -33.56 -46.44
N LYS A 595 -19.00 -34.36 -47.00
CA LYS A 595 -17.95 -33.85 -47.89
C LYS A 595 -18.57 -33.62 -49.26
N GLU A 596 -18.43 -32.36 -49.77
CA GLU A 596 -18.81 -32.04 -51.16
C GLU A 596 -18.12 -32.94 -52.19
#